data_20704ce57120c15a26006a676511139e
#
_entry.id   20704ce57120c15a26006a676511139e
#
_cell.length_a   1.000
_cell.length_b   1.000
_cell.length_c   1.000
_cell.angle_alpha   90.00
_cell.angle_beta   90.00
_cell.angle_gamma   90.00
#
_symmetry.space_group_name_H-M   'P 1'
#
loop_
_entity.id
_entity.type
_entity.pdbx_description
1 polymer ?
#
loop_
_entity_poly.entity_id
_entity_poly.type
_entity_poly.pdbx_seq_one_letter_code
_entity_poly.pdbx_strand_id
1 'polypeptide(L)'
;MNLMLVYFLLFILFILLILLSLYILISFLFIYYDIKNKVFFAPSEKRIIEEFFKIYPFEKDKIFFDLGSGDGRVVFLAEEKGMKAYGVENNLILYLFSKILKKIKKSKANFIRSDLRKIDLKECDYIYLYLLPKFLEEIEEEIFKKISPKTKIISYKFKFPNKKVKEVYLDRFFIYEKNF
;
A
#
# COMPACT_ATOMS: atom_id res chain seq x y z
N MET A 1 -25.85 -9.48 45.84
CA MET A 1 -25.31 -8.88 44.60
C MET A 1 -26.40 -8.01 43.99
N ASN A 2 -26.13 -6.74 43.68
CA ASN A 2 -27.17 -5.82 43.20
C ASN A 2 -27.63 -6.24 41.77
N LEU A 3 -28.93 -6.48 41.62
CA LEU A 3 -29.51 -6.96 40.37
C LEU A 3 -29.17 -6.02 39.16
N MET A 4 -29.14 -4.73 39.44
CA MET A 4 -28.72 -3.72 38.47
C MET A 4 -27.26 -3.89 37.99
N LEU A 5 -26.35 -4.28 38.92
CA LEU A 5 -24.96 -4.57 38.56
C LEU A 5 -24.85 -5.82 37.67
N VAL A 6 -25.67 -6.84 37.92
CA VAL A 6 -25.69 -8.04 37.09
C VAL A 6 -26.13 -7.72 35.67
N TYR A 7 -27.23 -6.96 35.50
CA TYR A 7 -27.68 -6.54 34.16
C TYR A 7 -26.64 -5.67 33.44
N PHE A 8 -25.95 -4.78 34.15
CA PHE A 8 -24.88 -3.97 33.58
C PHE A 8 -23.72 -4.83 33.07
N LEU A 9 -23.27 -5.81 33.86
CA LEU A 9 -22.21 -6.73 33.46
C LEU A 9 -22.63 -7.61 32.27
N LEU A 10 -23.86 -8.09 32.24
CA LEU A 10 -24.40 -8.86 31.10
C LEU A 10 -24.47 -7.99 29.83
N PHE A 11 -24.84 -6.73 29.95
CA PHE A 11 -24.84 -5.80 28.83
C PHE A 11 -23.43 -5.55 28.26
N ILE A 12 -22.43 -5.36 29.13
CA ILE A 12 -21.04 -5.24 28.72
C ILE A 12 -20.58 -6.53 28.03
N LEU A 13 -20.86 -7.70 28.58
CA LEU A 13 -20.50 -8.98 28.00
C LEU A 13 -21.14 -9.14 26.62
N PHE A 14 -22.39 -8.76 26.45
CA PHE A 14 -23.10 -8.80 25.17
C PHE A 14 -22.41 -7.91 24.12
N ILE A 15 -22.02 -6.68 24.48
CA ILE A 15 -21.25 -5.79 23.58
C ILE A 15 -19.91 -6.42 23.19
N LEU A 16 -19.18 -6.98 24.15
CA LEU A 16 -17.89 -7.64 23.88
C LEU A 16 -18.03 -8.83 22.91
N LEU A 17 -19.10 -9.63 23.05
CA LEU A 17 -19.40 -10.73 22.15
C LEU A 17 -19.72 -10.25 20.73
N ILE A 18 -20.44 -9.14 20.59
CA ILE A 18 -20.69 -8.51 19.28
C ILE A 18 -19.37 -8.04 18.66
N LEU A 19 -18.52 -7.35 19.42
CA LEU A 19 -17.24 -6.87 18.92
C LEU A 19 -16.33 -8.03 18.51
N LEU A 20 -16.31 -9.11 19.28
CA LEU A 20 -15.54 -10.31 18.97
C LEU A 20 -16.07 -10.98 17.68
N SER A 21 -17.39 -11.11 17.53
CA SER A 21 -17.98 -11.69 16.33
C SER A 21 -17.69 -10.87 15.06
N LEU A 22 -17.74 -9.55 15.17
CA LEU A 22 -17.35 -8.61 14.11
C LEU A 22 -15.85 -8.74 13.75
N TYR A 23 -15.00 -8.84 14.74
CA TYR A 23 -13.57 -9.06 14.54
C TYR A 23 -13.29 -10.36 13.78
N ILE A 24 -13.93 -11.48 14.20
CA ILE A 24 -13.80 -12.78 13.54
C ILE A 24 -14.30 -12.70 12.09
N LEU A 25 -15.45 -12.07 11.85
CA LEU A 25 -15.99 -11.90 10.51
C LEU A 25 -15.07 -11.10 9.60
N ILE A 26 -14.55 -9.97 10.08
CA ILE A 26 -13.62 -9.13 9.32
C ILE A 26 -12.33 -9.90 9.01
N SER A 27 -11.78 -10.63 9.99
CA SER A 27 -10.58 -11.46 9.80
C SER A 27 -10.82 -12.56 8.77
N PHE A 28 -11.96 -13.22 8.81
CA PHE A 28 -12.35 -14.24 7.83
C PHE A 28 -12.48 -13.66 6.42
N LEU A 29 -13.14 -12.50 6.28
CA LEU A 29 -13.28 -11.82 4.99
C LEU A 29 -11.91 -11.39 4.44
N PHE A 30 -11.00 -10.96 5.31
CA PHE A 30 -9.64 -10.58 4.94
C PHE A 30 -8.87 -11.79 4.38
N ILE A 31 -8.85 -12.90 5.13
CA ILE A 31 -8.18 -14.14 4.71
C ILE A 31 -8.81 -14.70 3.42
N TYR A 32 -10.13 -14.72 3.32
CA TYR A 32 -10.84 -15.16 2.11
C TYR A 32 -10.43 -14.33 0.89
N TYR A 33 -10.32 -13.00 1.06
CA TYR A 33 -9.93 -12.10 -0.01
C TYR A 33 -8.48 -12.33 -0.46
N ASP A 34 -7.56 -12.50 0.48
CA ASP A 34 -6.14 -12.78 0.19
C ASP A 34 -5.96 -14.11 -0.55
N ILE A 35 -6.64 -15.17 -0.10
CA ILE A 35 -6.62 -16.49 -0.77
C ILE A 35 -7.17 -16.39 -2.19
N LYS A 36 -8.34 -15.75 -2.35
CA LYS A 36 -9.01 -15.60 -3.66
C LYS A 36 -8.15 -14.84 -4.68
N ASN A 37 -7.47 -13.80 -4.25
CA ASN A 37 -6.68 -12.95 -5.14
C ASN A 37 -5.19 -13.34 -5.21
N LYS A 38 -4.76 -14.35 -4.46
CA LYS A 38 -3.35 -14.78 -4.34
C LYS A 38 -2.39 -13.64 -3.96
N VAL A 39 -2.89 -12.62 -3.27
CA VAL A 39 -2.11 -11.46 -2.82
C VAL A 39 -2.16 -11.42 -1.30
N PHE A 40 -1.01 -11.61 -0.67
CA PHE A 40 -0.88 -11.48 0.79
C PHE A 40 -0.50 -10.05 1.15
N PHE A 41 -1.30 -9.44 2.03
CA PHE A 41 -0.93 -8.15 2.59
C PHE A 41 0.26 -8.31 3.53
N ALA A 42 1.39 -7.73 3.15
CA ALA A 42 2.57 -7.61 3.99
C ALA A 42 2.90 -6.12 4.14
N PRO A 43 2.64 -5.52 5.31
CA PRO A 43 2.94 -4.11 5.49
C PRO A 43 4.44 -3.87 5.46
N SER A 44 4.86 -2.84 4.73
CA SER A 44 6.25 -2.40 4.69
C SER A 44 6.69 -1.93 6.08
N GLU A 45 7.96 -2.17 6.44
CA GLU A 45 8.54 -1.78 7.72
C GLU A 45 8.61 -0.25 7.84
N LYS A 46 7.76 0.33 8.67
CA LYS A 46 7.56 1.79 8.78
C LYS A 46 8.89 2.55 8.93
N ARG A 47 9.75 2.15 9.87
CA ARG A 47 11.03 2.80 10.13
C ARG A 47 11.94 2.84 8.90
N ILE A 48 12.03 1.73 8.17
CA ILE A 48 12.90 1.60 6.99
C ILE A 48 12.39 2.46 5.84
N ILE A 49 11.05 2.53 5.65
CA ILE A 49 10.49 3.39 4.62
C ILE A 49 10.69 4.86 4.97
N GLU A 50 10.46 5.25 6.22
CA GLU A 50 10.70 6.63 6.68
C GLU A 50 12.17 7.04 6.47
N GLU A 51 13.12 6.13 6.71
CA GLU A 51 14.54 6.34 6.46
C GLU A 51 14.80 6.50 4.96
N PHE A 52 14.28 5.61 4.12
CA PHE A 52 14.40 5.72 2.67
C PHE A 52 13.82 7.05 2.16
N PHE A 53 12.64 7.46 2.62
CA PHE A 53 12.05 8.74 2.25
C PHE A 53 12.83 9.97 2.73
N LYS A 54 13.73 9.82 3.73
CA LYS A 54 14.64 10.89 4.16
C LYS A 54 15.84 11.03 3.24
N ILE A 55 16.42 9.93 2.78
CA ILE A 55 17.68 9.89 2.04
C ILE A 55 17.51 9.95 0.53
N TYR A 56 16.41 9.38 -0.02
CA TYR A 56 16.18 9.39 -1.46
C TYR A 56 15.76 10.80 -1.93
N PRO A 57 16.35 11.33 -3.01
CA PRO A 57 16.14 12.71 -3.47
C PRO A 57 14.82 12.86 -4.24
N PHE A 58 13.70 12.70 -3.57
CA PHE A 58 12.39 12.97 -4.14
C PHE A 58 12.21 14.45 -4.48
N GLU A 59 11.66 14.71 -5.64
CA GLU A 59 11.30 16.06 -6.08
C GLU A 59 9.85 16.39 -5.69
N LYS A 60 9.61 17.64 -5.27
CA LYS A 60 8.26 18.14 -4.98
C LYS A 60 7.42 18.25 -6.26
N ASP A 61 6.10 18.30 -6.09
CA ASP A 61 5.08 18.46 -7.15
C ASP A 61 5.05 17.32 -8.20
N LYS A 62 5.89 16.30 -8.03
CA LYS A 62 5.93 15.12 -8.87
C LYS A 62 4.77 14.16 -8.58
N ILE A 63 4.41 13.37 -9.57
CA ILE A 63 3.34 12.36 -9.47
C ILE A 63 3.92 11.04 -8.96
N PHE A 64 3.43 10.60 -7.81
CA PHE A 64 3.85 9.38 -7.14
C PHE A 64 2.70 8.37 -7.06
N PHE A 65 2.94 7.15 -7.49
CA PHE A 65 2.01 6.02 -7.35
C PHE A 65 2.59 4.93 -6.43
N ASP A 66 1.78 4.49 -5.47
CA ASP A 66 2.01 3.26 -4.70
C ASP A 66 1.06 2.17 -5.22
N LEU A 67 1.61 1.18 -5.91
CA LEU A 67 0.85 0.09 -6.53
C LEU A 67 0.76 -1.11 -5.59
N GLY A 68 -0.40 -1.32 -5.00
CA GLY A 68 -0.63 -2.21 -3.86
C GLY A 68 -0.47 -1.46 -2.55
N SER A 69 -1.13 -0.29 -2.43
CA SER A 69 -0.85 0.69 -1.37
C SER A 69 -1.27 0.24 0.03
N GLY A 70 -2.04 -0.82 0.16
CA GLY A 70 -2.48 -1.34 1.45
C GLY A 70 -3.19 -0.28 2.30
N ASP A 71 -2.64 0.00 3.48
CA ASP A 71 -3.15 1.03 4.39
C ASP A 71 -2.77 2.48 4.00
N GLY A 72 -1.98 2.64 2.96
CA GLY A 72 -1.59 3.95 2.41
C GLY A 72 -0.40 4.62 3.10
N ARG A 73 0.32 3.92 3.99
CA ARG A 73 1.43 4.51 4.74
C ARG A 73 2.51 5.15 3.86
N VAL A 74 2.85 4.53 2.73
CA VAL A 74 3.83 5.05 1.76
C VAL A 74 3.26 6.25 1.01
N VAL A 75 1.98 6.21 0.67
CA VAL A 75 1.28 7.32 0.00
C VAL A 75 1.28 8.57 0.86
N PHE A 76 1.04 8.43 2.17
CA PHE A 76 1.08 9.57 3.10
C PHE A 76 2.50 10.15 3.22
N LEU A 77 3.53 9.31 3.26
CA LEU A 77 4.93 9.79 3.26
C LEU A 77 5.30 10.53 1.96
N ALA A 78 4.81 10.06 0.82
CA ALA A 78 5.00 10.74 -0.46
C ALA A 78 4.32 12.13 -0.47
N GLU A 79 3.10 12.22 0.06
CA GLU A 79 2.42 13.51 0.23
C GLU A 79 3.18 14.45 1.18
N GLU A 80 3.68 13.95 2.31
CA GLU A 80 4.49 14.72 3.27
C GLU A 80 5.79 15.28 2.63
N LYS A 81 6.30 14.64 1.58
CA LYS A 81 7.42 15.13 0.75
C LYS A 81 6.98 16.15 -0.31
N GLY A 82 5.70 16.50 -0.38
CA GLY A 82 5.17 17.47 -1.33
C GLY A 82 4.83 16.90 -2.70
N MET A 83 4.72 15.57 -2.84
CA MET A 83 4.35 14.94 -4.11
C MET A 83 2.81 14.83 -4.23
N LYS A 84 2.32 14.75 -5.48
CA LYS A 84 0.94 14.38 -5.79
C LYS A 84 0.81 12.87 -5.67
N ALA A 85 0.41 12.39 -4.48
CA ALA A 85 0.48 10.98 -4.12
C ALA A 85 -0.83 10.24 -4.40
N TYR A 86 -0.71 9.07 -5.04
CA TYR A 86 -1.80 8.17 -5.40
C TYR A 86 -1.51 6.78 -4.86
N GLY A 87 -2.48 6.19 -4.16
CA GLY A 87 -2.46 4.79 -3.73
C GLY A 87 -3.45 3.97 -4.56
N VAL A 88 -2.99 2.87 -5.12
CA VAL A 88 -3.82 1.92 -5.87
C VAL A 88 -3.93 0.63 -5.05
N GLU A 89 -5.15 0.27 -4.68
CA GLU A 89 -5.41 -0.92 -3.87
C GLU A 89 -6.64 -1.66 -4.39
N ASN A 90 -6.49 -2.96 -4.61
CA ASN A 90 -7.59 -3.81 -5.10
C ASN A 90 -8.45 -4.36 -3.94
N ASN A 91 -7.85 -4.59 -2.77
CA ASN A 91 -8.56 -5.08 -1.59
C ASN A 91 -9.50 -4.00 -1.04
N LEU A 92 -10.82 -4.28 -1.05
CA LEU A 92 -11.83 -3.33 -0.60
C LEU A 92 -11.62 -2.88 0.85
N ILE A 93 -11.23 -3.79 1.74
CA ILE A 93 -11.07 -3.51 3.18
C ILE A 93 -9.90 -2.56 3.38
N LEU A 94 -8.75 -2.85 2.76
CA LEU A 94 -7.56 -2.00 2.82
C LEU A 94 -7.81 -0.63 2.17
N TYR A 95 -8.48 -0.60 1.02
CA TYR A 95 -8.90 0.65 0.38
C TYR A 95 -9.80 1.50 1.28
N LEU A 96 -10.83 0.92 1.91
CA LEU A 96 -11.70 1.64 2.84
C LEU A 96 -10.92 2.13 4.06
N PHE A 97 -10.02 1.31 4.58
CA PHE A 97 -9.17 1.68 5.71
C PHE A 97 -8.26 2.88 5.36
N SER A 98 -7.61 2.86 4.19
CA SER A 98 -6.79 4.00 3.73
C SER A 98 -7.63 5.28 3.57
N LYS A 99 -8.90 5.18 3.13
CA LYS A 99 -9.83 6.32 3.04
C LYS A 99 -10.20 6.89 4.41
N ILE A 100 -10.35 6.03 5.43
CA ILE A 100 -10.59 6.47 6.81
C ILE A 100 -9.34 7.19 7.33
N LEU A 101 -8.17 6.60 7.18
CA LEU A 101 -6.90 7.22 7.58
C LEU A 101 -6.66 8.56 6.87
N LYS A 102 -6.99 8.68 5.59
CA LYS A 102 -6.94 9.94 4.86
C LYS A 102 -7.76 11.03 5.56
N LYS A 103 -9.00 10.72 5.98
CA LYS A 103 -9.85 11.67 6.71
C LYS A 103 -9.25 12.08 8.06
N ILE A 104 -8.78 11.10 8.84
CA ILE A 104 -8.16 11.33 10.15
C ILE A 104 -6.92 12.22 10.04
N LYS A 105 -6.07 11.94 9.06
CA LYS A 105 -4.83 12.70 8.80
C LYS A 105 -5.05 14.03 8.08
N LYS A 106 -6.28 14.33 7.63
CA LYS A 106 -6.60 15.48 6.76
C LYS A 106 -5.73 15.54 5.51
N SER A 107 -5.36 14.38 4.98
CA SER A 107 -4.45 14.20 3.84
C SER A 107 -5.14 14.58 2.52
N LYS A 108 -4.37 15.12 1.57
CA LYS A 108 -4.80 15.41 0.18
C LYS A 108 -4.51 14.24 -0.77
N ALA A 109 -3.81 13.19 -0.32
CA ALA A 109 -3.49 12.01 -1.12
C ALA A 109 -4.74 11.38 -1.75
N ASN A 110 -4.58 10.72 -2.88
CA ASN A 110 -5.68 10.08 -3.60
C ASN A 110 -5.57 8.56 -3.49
N PHE A 111 -6.71 7.90 -3.22
CA PHE A 111 -6.79 6.44 -3.18
C PHE A 111 -7.77 5.96 -4.24
N ILE A 112 -7.33 4.99 -5.05
CA ILE A 112 -8.06 4.40 -6.18
C ILE A 112 -8.24 2.91 -5.91
N ARG A 113 -9.49 2.45 -5.91
CA ARG A 113 -9.76 1.01 -5.86
C ARG A 113 -9.71 0.45 -7.28
N SER A 114 -8.61 -0.22 -7.61
CA SER A 114 -8.41 -0.82 -8.94
C SER A 114 -7.38 -1.94 -8.90
N ASP A 115 -7.41 -2.80 -9.90
CA ASP A 115 -6.26 -3.63 -10.26
C ASP A 115 -5.15 -2.69 -10.78
N LEU A 116 -3.95 -2.82 -10.24
CA LEU A 116 -2.79 -1.99 -10.62
C LEU A 116 -2.45 -2.07 -12.11
N ARG A 117 -2.76 -3.21 -12.76
CA ARG A 117 -2.58 -3.42 -14.20
C ARG A 117 -3.46 -2.51 -15.05
N LYS A 118 -4.55 -1.96 -14.51
CA LYS A 118 -5.49 -1.08 -15.24
C LYS A 118 -5.16 0.40 -15.12
N ILE A 119 -4.16 0.76 -14.35
CA ILE A 119 -3.77 2.16 -14.12
C ILE A 119 -2.95 2.69 -15.29
N ASP A 120 -3.24 3.92 -15.70
CA ASP A 120 -2.40 4.67 -16.64
C ASP A 120 -1.21 5.27 -15.87
N LEU A 121 0.00 4.94 -16.31
CA LEU A 121 1.25 5.33 -15.66
C LEU A 121 2.10 6.27 -16.52
N LYS A 122 1.56 6.79 -17.63
CA LYS A 122 2.31 7.63 -18.59
C LYS A 122 2.86 8.91 -17.98
N GLU A 123 2.06 9.57 -17.13
CA GLU A 123 2.42 10.84 -16.49
C GLU A 123 3.10 10.66 -15.13
N CYS A 124 3.39 9.40 -14.73
CA CYS A 124 3.95 9.09 -13.43
C CYS A 124 5.45 9.39 -13.39
N ASP A 125 5.91 10.06 -12.33
CA ASP A 125 7.33 10.31 -12.10
C ASP A 125 7.96 9.23 -11.19
N TYR A 126 7.22 8.75 -10.17
CA TYR A 126 7.68 7.73 -9.23
C TYR A 126 6.62 6.64 -9.05
N ILE A 127 7.06 5.39 -9.12
CA ILE A 127 6.24 4.21 -8.80
C ILE A 127 6.90 3.48 -7.64
N TYR A 128 6.16 3.21 -6.58
CA TYR A 128 6.58 2.34 -5.49
C TYR A 128 5.84 1.01 -5.56
N LEU A 129 6.56 -0.08 -5.27
CA LEU A 129 6.05 -1.45 -5.31
C LEU A 129 6.61 -2.25 -4.13
N TYR A 130 5.74 -2.94 -3.40
CA TYR A 130 6.12 -4.01 -2.49
C TYR A 130 5.28 -5.25 -2.80
N LEU A 131 5.72 -6.00 -3.79
CA LEU A 131 4.98 -7.15 -4.34
C LEU A 131 5.87 -8.40 -4.29
N LEU A 132 5.24 -9.56 -4.14
CA LEU A 132 5.97 -10.84 -4.12
C LEU A 132 6.67 -11.11 -5.47
N PRO A 133 7.81 -11.84 -5.47
CA PRO A 133 8.61 -12.07 -6.68
C PRO A 133 7.81 -12.60 -7.86
N LYS A 134 6.94 -13.59 -7.63
CA LYS A 134 6.09 -14.16 -8.67
C LYS A 134 5.18 -13.12 -9.32
N PHE A 135 4.60 -12.22 -8.52
CA PHE A 135 3.72 -11.19 -9.05
C PHE A 135 4.50 -10.07 -9.77
N LEU A 136 5.71 -9.74 -9.29
CA LEU A 136 6.62 -8.84 -10.01
C LEU A 136 6.97 -9.39 -11.41
N GLU A 137 7.26 -10.69 -11.51
CA GLU A 137 7.52 -11.36 -12.79
C GLU A 137 6.32 -11.26 -13.74
N GLU A 138 5.10 -11.51 -13.23
CA GLU A 138 3.87 -11.46 -14.02
C GLU A 138 3.57 -10.06 -14.60
N ILE A 139 3.90 -8.97 -13.88
CA ILE A 139 3.56 -7.61 -14.26
C ILE A 139 4.71 -6.81 -14.87
N GLU A 140 5.93 -7.34 -14.85
CA GLU A 140 7.15 -6.65 -15.25
C GLU A 140 7.02 -5.98 -16.62
N GLU A 141 6.75 -6.76 -17.65
CA GLU A 141 6.66 -6.25 -19.02
C GLU A 141 5.52 -5.24 -19.20
N GLU A 142 4.39 -5.47 -18.53
CA GLU A 142 3.24 -4.57 -18.61
C GLU A 142 3.53 -3.20 -17.99
N ILE A 143 4.16 -3.17 -16.81
CA ILE A 143 4.52 -1.92 -16.14
C ILE A 143 5.55 -1.15 -16.99
N PHE A 144 6.62 -1.81 -17.42
CA PHE A 144 7.68 -1.15 -18.19
C PHE A 144 7.21 -0.65 -19.56
N LYS A 145 6.18 -1.24 -20.15
CA LYS A 145 5.53 -0.71 -21.37
C LYS A 145 4.76 0.58 -21.13
N LYS A 146 4.08 0.69 -19.98
CA LYS A 146 3.19 1.82 -19.65
C LYS A 146 3.91 3.08 -19.17
N ILE A 147 5.10 2.96 -18.61
CA ILE A 147 5.83 4.08 -18.04
C ILE A 147 6.55 4.92 -19.10
N SER A 148 6.80 6.18 -18.77
CA SER A 148 7.65 7.07 -19.56
C SER A 148 9.15 6.81 -19.26
N PRO A 149 10.08 7.25 -20.14
CA PRO A 149 11.53 7.12 -19.88
C PRO A 149 12.00 7.84 -18.60
N LYS A 150 11.30 8.88 -18.15
CA LYS A 150 11.63 9.65 -16.93
C LYS A 150 11.15 8.99 -15.64
N THR A 151 10.25 8.00 -15.75
CA THR A 151 9.64 7.35 -14.58
C THR A 151 10.65 6.50 -13.84
N LYS A 152 10.75 6.70 -12.52
CA LYS A 152 11.58 5.88 -11.64
C LYS A 152 10.69 4.87 -10.89
N ILE A 153 11.02 3.59 -11.04
CA ILE A 153 10.35 2.52 -10.29
C ILE A 153 11.19 2.16 -9.07
N ILE A 154 10.56 2.12 -7.92
CA ILE A 154 11.15 1.78 -6.61
C ILE A 154 10.53 0.48 -6.16
N SER A 155 11.26 -0.62 -6.23
CA SER A 155 10.82 -1.92 -5.73
C SER A 155 11.44 -2.19 -4.36
N TYR A 156 10.59 -2.45 -3.36
CA TYR A 156 11.02 -2.74 -2.00
C TYR A 156 11.16 -4.25 -1.78
N LYS A 157 12.28 -4.66 -1.19
CA LYS A 157 12.70 -6.03 -0.86
C LYS A 157 12.97 -6.95 -2.05
N PHE A 158 12.22 -6.88 -3.12
CA PHE A 158 12.31 -7.83 -4.23
C PHE A 158 12.72 -7.14 -5.52
N LYS A 159 13.52 -7.83 -6.33
CA LYS A 159 13.97 -7.36 -7.64
C LYS A 159 13.02 -7.84 -8.73
N PHE A 160 12.89 -7.05 -9.78
CA PHE A 160 12.37 -7.56 -11.04
C PHE A 160 13.37 -8.55 -11.63
N PRO A 161 12.90 -9.71 -12.16
CA PRO A 161 13.80 -10.77 -12.60
C PRO A 161 14.61 -10.42 -13.86
N ASN A 162 14.02 -9.68 -14.79
CA ASN A 162 14.61 -9.43 -16.12
C ASN A 162 15.00 -7.96 -16.34
N LYS A 163 14.97 -7.12 -15.30
CA LYS A 163 15.34 -5.71 -15.41
C LYS A 163 16.61 -5.42 -14.62
N LYS A 164 17.46 -4.57 -15.20
CA LYS A 164 18.69 -4.15 -14.56
C LYS A 164 18.41 -3.09 -13.51
N VAL A 165 18.93 -3.30 -12.31
CA VAL A 165 18.85 -2.34 -11.21
C VAL A 165 19.82 -1.18 -11.50
N LYS A 166 19.33 0.06 -11.44
CA LYS A 166 20.13 1.26 -11.62
C LYS A 166 20.82 1.66 -10.33
N GLU A 167 20.08 1.72 -9.23
CA GLU A 167 20.57 2.14 -7.92
C GLU A 167 19.98 1.25 -6.82
N VAL A 168 20.69 1.13 -5.70
CA VAL A 168 20.23 0.38 -4.51
C VAL A 168 20.35 1.28 -3.29
N TYR A 169 19.30 1.37 -2.49
CA TYR A 169 19.28 2.08 -1.22
C TYR A 169 18.95 1.13 -0.07
N LEU A 170 19.67 1.25 1.04
CA LEU A 170 19.47 0.45 2.28
C LEU A 170 19.38 -1.06 2.00
N ASP A 171 20.09 -1.58 0.98
CA ASP A 171 20.10 -2.97 0.51
C ASP A 171 18.72 -3.59 0.23
N ARG A 172 17.68 -2.76 0.18
CA ARG A 172 16.27 -3.21 0.10
C ARG A 172 15.42 -2.45 -0.90
N PHE A 173 15.86 -1.29 -1.38
CA PHE A 173 15.15 -0.49 -2.39
C PHE A 173 15.91 -0.55 -3.69
N PHE A 174 15.30 -1.13 -4.69
CA PHE A 174 15.87 -1.30 -6.02
C PHE A 174 15.21 -0.32 -6.98
N ILE A 175 16.02 0.58 -7.55
CA ILE A 175 15.56 1.63 -8.44
C ILE A 175 15.78 1.21 -9.89
N TYR A 176 14.75 1.41 -10.71
CA TYR A 176 14.76 1.11 -12.14
C TYR A 176 14.31 2.32 -12.95
N GLU A 177 14.84 2.41 -14.16
CA GLU A 177 14.40 3.33 -15.22
C GLU A 177 14.18 2.54 -16.50
N LYS A 178 13.31 3.05 -17.40
CA LYS A 178 12.90 2.30 -18.59
C LYS A 178 14.04 1.94 -19.54
N ASN A 179 15.06 2.79 -19.64
CA ASN A 179 16.15 2.66 -20.61
C ASN A 179 17.51 2.36 -19.96
N PHE A 180 17.50 1.73 -18.79
CA PHE A 180 18.72 1.38 -18.08
C PHE A 180 19.02 -0.11 -18.09
#